data_25acbf21db9e832700b7d47c17ba94a2
#
_entry.id   25acbf21db9e832700b7d47c17ba94a2
#
_cell.length_a   1.000
_cell.length_b   1.000
_cell.length_c   1.000
_cell.angle_alpha   90.00
_cell.angle_beta   90.00
_cell.angle_gamma   90.00
#
_symmetry.space_group_name_H-M   'P 1'
#
loop_
_entity.id
_entity.type
_entity.pdbx_description
1 polymer ?
#
loop_
_entity_poly.entity_id
_entity_poly.type
_entity_poly.pdbx_seq_one_letter_code
_entity_poly.pdbx_strand_id
1 'polypeptide(L)'
;MSLPELIEIGIPIDEIAARRERVTKAKHFETPDRVPVIPAIAHRIMVPQVGTRFCDYYRDPETMLRTQILGQKWLLENVRTDAYEITGAWVGAWTDFQNTFEAGSLGCDVVFPDDDLPWVRSGWVKDESDLRRLEAMDFVHTGLNARQLAYRKAMLNVAEK
;
A
#
# COMPACT_ATOMS: atom_id res chain seq x y z
N MET A 1 -3.95 2.74 -19.55
CA MET A 1 -3.01 1.64 -19.90
C MET A 1 -3.58 0.37 -19.30
N SER A 2 -3.98 -0.62 -20.10
CA SER A 2 -4.49 -1.89 -19.57
C SER A 2 -3.37 -2.61 -18.85
N LEU A 3 -3.69 -3.32 -17.73
CA LEU A 3 -2.76 -4.27 -17.12
C LEU A 3 -2.36 -5.31 -18.18
N PRO A 4 -1.11 -5.78 -18.19
CA PRO A 4 -0.80 -6.98 -18.94
C PRO A 4 -1.70 -8.11 -18.44
N GLU A 5 -2.18 -8.97 -19.33
CA GLU A 5 -3.11 -10.06 -19.01
C GLU A 5 -2.59 -10.97 -17.87
N LEU A 6 -1.28 -11.03 -17.70
CA LEU A 6 -0.63 -11.81 -16.64
C LEU A 6 0.68 -11.17 -16.19
N ILE A 7 0.83 -10.95 -14.89
CA ILE A 7 2.12 -10.60 -14.27
C ILE A 7 2.63 -11.85 -13.54
N GLU A 8 3.63 -12.48 -14.08
CA GLU A 8 4.24 -13.66 -13.46
C GLU A 8 5.16 -13.24 -12.32
N ILE A 9 4.92 -13.81 -11.11
CA ILE A 9 5.73 -13.58 -9.92
C ILE A 9 6.34 -14.92 -9.51
N GLY A 10 7.67 -15.02 -9.56
CA GLY A 10 8.40 -16.17 -9.05
C GLY A 10 8.42 -16.19 -7.52
N ILE A 11 7.69 -17.11 -6.89
CA ILE A 11 7.65 -17.26 -5.44
C ILE A 11 8.67 -18.34 -5.03
N PRO A 12 9.68 -18.03 -4.20
CA PRO A 12 10.68 -19.00 -3.77
C PRO A 12 10.11 -19.89 -2.64
N ILE A 13 9.29 -20.87 -2.99
CA ILE A 13 8.52 -21.70 -2.04
C ILE A 13 9.45 -22.40 -1.03
N ASP A 14 10.56 -22.93 -1.48
CA ASP A 14 11.51 -23.65 -0.60
C ASP A 14 12.15 -22.69 0.42
N GLU A 15 12.48 -21.47 0.01
CA GLU A 15 13.02 -20.45 0.91
C GLU A 15 11.99 -19.96 1.93
N ILE A 16 10.70 -19.92 1.55
CA ILE A 16 9.62 -19.45 2.43
C ILE A 16 9.50 -20.32 3.67
N ALA A 17 9.64 -21.64 3.54
CA ALA A 17 9.60 -22.55 4.69
C ALA A 17 10.75 -22.27 5.67
N ALA A 18 11.96 -22.10 5.17
CA ALA A 18 13.13 -21.77 6.00
C ALA A 18 13.02 -20.36 6.64
N ARG A 19 12.48 -19.37 5.90
CA ARG A 19 12.22 -18.04 6.45
C ARG A 19 11.21 -18.09 7.59
N ARG A 20 10.10 -18.82 7.39
CA ARG A 20 9.07 -19.01 8.42
C ARG A 20 9.64 -19.65 9.68
N GLU A 21 10.39 -20.74 9.55
CA GLU A 21 11.03 -21.41 10.68
C GLU A 21 11.94 -20.45 11.45
N ARG A 22 12.80 -19.72 10.75
CA ARG A 22 13.73 -18.74 11.34
C ARG A 22 13.02 -17.68 12.15
N VAL A 23 11.99 -17.06 11.57
CA VAL A 23 11.20 -16.01 12.23
C VAL A 23 10.42 -16.58 13.40
N THR A 24 9.86 -17.79 13.27
CA THR A 24 9.12 -18.45 14.34
C THR A 24 10.03 -18.71 15.54
N LYS A 25 11.22 -19.28 15.32
CA LYS A 25 12.21 -19.47 16.38
C LYS A 25 12.54 -18.17 17.11
N ALA A 26 12.82 -17.11 16.36
CA ALA A 26 13.13 -15.80 16.96
C ALA A 26 11.96 -15.24 17.79
N LYS A 27 10.71 -15.37 17.31
CA LYS A 27 9.51 -14.95 18.05
C LYS A 27 9.30 -15.73 19.35
N HIS A 28 9.73 -16.98 19.39
CA HIS A 28 9.65 -17.83 20.59
C HIS A 28 10.91 -17.79 21.46
N PHE A 29 11.84 -16.87 21.21
CA PHE A 29 13.11 -16.75 21.92
C PHE A 29 14.00 -18.00 21.81
N GLU A 30 13.82 -18.79 20.76
CA GLU A 30 14.70 -19.89 20.40
C GLU A 30 15.83 -19.38 19.50
N THR A 31 16.93 -20.12 19.43
CA THR A 31 18.09 -19.72 18.60
C THR A 31 17.85 -20.14 17.13
N PRO A 32 17.62 -19.19 16.20
CA PRO A 32 17.59 -19.48 14.79
C PRO A 32 19.00 -19.69 14.22
N ASP A 33 19.10 -20.14 12.97
CA ASP A 33 20.36 -20.27 12.23
C ASP A 33 21.09 -18.93 12.05
N ARG A 34 20.34 -17.83 11.97
CA ARG A 34 20.81 -16.43 11.96
C ARG A 34 19.70 -15.49 12.40
N VAL A 35 20.04 -14.25 12.69
CA VAL A 35 19.06 -13.21 12.99
C VAL A 35 18.15 -13.00 11.78
N PRO A 36 16.81 -13.06 11.92
CA PRO A 36 15.89 -12.76 10.84
C PRO A 36 15.90 -11.27 10.50
N VAL A 37 15.85 -10.96 9.20
CA VAL A 37 15.81 -9.59 8.68
C VAL A 37 14.54 -9.40 7.88
N ILE A 38 13.63 -8.57 8.37
CA ILE A 38 12.35 -8.24 7.73
C ILE A 38 12.27 -6.72 7.56
N PRO A 39 12.76 -6.18 6.43
CA PRO A 39 12.68 -4.75 6.18
C PRO A 39 11.22 -4.33 5.94
N ALA A 40 10.80 -3.23 6.55
CA ALA A 40 9.54 -2.59 6.24
C ALA A 40 9.70 -1.75 4.96
N ILE A 41 9.27 -2.28 3.83
CA ILE A 41 9.37 -1.62 2.53
C ILE A 41 7.98 -1.10 2.14
N ALA A 42 7.81 0.21 2.22
CA ALA A 42 6.59 0.88 1.83
C ALA A 42 6.50 1.04 0.29
N HIS A 43 5.28 1.15 -0.23
CA HIS A 43 5.03 1.33 -1.67
C HIS A 43 5.78 2.53 -2.27
N ARG A 44 6.00 3.60 -1.50
CA ARG A 44 6.80 4.77 -1.91
C ARG A 44 8.22 4.43 -2.38
N ILE A 45 8.78 3.33 -1.87
CA ILE A 45 10.09 2.84 -2.33
C ILE A 45 9.92 2.07 -3.64
N MET A 46 8.84 1.31 -3.77
CA MET A 46 8.56 0.47 -4.94
C MET A 46 8.16 1.29 -6.18
N VAL A 47 7.39 2.37 -6.00
CA VAL A 47 6.86 3.20 -7.10
C VAL A 47 7.94 3.59 -8.12
N PRO A 48 9.06 4.22 -7.73
CA PRO A 48 10.10 4.57 -8.69
C PRO A 48 10.86 3.35 -9.24
N GLN A 49 10.97 2.27 -8.48
CA GLN A 49 11.70 1.06 -8.91
C GLN A 49 11.02 0.36 -10.10
N VAL A 50 9.72 0.51 -10.22
CA VAL A 50 8.95 -0.08 -11.34
C VAL A 50 8.61 0.93 -12.43
N GLY A 51 9.24 2.13 -12.38
CA GLY A 51 9.09 3.17 -13.39
C GLY A 51 7.73 3.88 -13.39
N THR A 52 6.98 3.81 -12.29
CA THR A 52 5.72 4.54 -12.12
C THR A 52 6.00 5.92 -11.53
N ARG A 53 5.28 6.95 -11.98
CA ARG A 53 5.30 8.27 -11.38
C ARG A 53 4.35 8.32 -10.18
N PHE A 54 4.69 9.10 -9.15
CA PHE A 54 3.83 9.25 -7.97
C PHE A 54 2.44 9.80 -8.31
N CYS A 55 2.35 10.79 -9.19
CA CYS A 55 1.06 11.32 -9.62
C CYS A 55 0.15 10.27 -10.25
N ASP A 56 0.70 9.38 -11.07
CA ASP A 56 -0.07 8.34 -11.75
C ASP A 56 -0.50 7.27 -10.74
N TYR A 57 0.39 6.91 -9.81
CA TYR A 57 0.11 5.97 -8.73
C TYR A 57 -1.06 6.42 -7.84
N TYR A 58 -1.08 7.71 -7.45
CA TYR A 58 -2.13 8.21 -6.56
C TYR A 58 -3.42 8.65 -7.27
N ARG A 59 -3.40 8.87 -8.58
CA ARG A 59 -4.56 9.37 -9.34
C ARG A 59 -5.38 8.30 -10.03
N ASP A 60 -4.80 7.12 -10.23
CA ASP A 60 -5.46 6.04 -10.96
C ASP A 60 -5.38 4.71 -10.19
N PRO A 61 -6.54 4.07 -9.87
CA PRO A 61 -6.58 2.83 -9.10
C PRO A 61 -5.97 1.64 -9.83
N GLU A 62 -6.07 1.57 -11.16
CA GLU A 62 -5.46 0.48 -11.93
C GLU A 62 -3.93 0.59 -11.92
N THR A 63 -3.42 1.81 -12.09
CA THR A 63 -1.99 2.09 -11.96
C THR A 63 -1.48 1.80 -10.56
N MET A 64 -2.26 2.15 -9.52
CA MET A 64 -1.92 1.83 -8.14
C MET A 64 -1.79 0.32 -7.94
N LEU A 65 -2.79 -0.46 -8.34
CA LEU A 65 -2.77 -1.92 -8.23
C LEU A 65 -1.60 -2.53 -9.00
N ARG A 66 -1.43 -2.14 -10.27
CA ARG A 66 -0.34 -2.63 -11.13
C ARG A 66 1.03 -2.36 -10.52
N THR A 67 1.23 -1.16 -9.99
CA THR A 67 2.49 -0.76 -9.35
C THR A 67 2.76 -1.59 -8.10
N GLN A 68 1.74 -1.90 -7.32
CA GLN A 68 1.87 -2.76 -6.13
C GLN A 68 2.27 -4.19 -6.52
N ILE A 69 1.66 -4.76 -7.56
CA ILE A 69 2.00 -6.09 -8.06
C ILE A 69 3.44 -6.14 -8.58
N LEU A 70 3.81 -5.19 -9.43
CA LEU A 70 5.17 -5.09 -9.95
C LEU A 70 6.19 -4.79 -8.85
N GLY A 71 5.82 -3.99 -7.86
CA GLY A 71 6.64 -3.70 -6.69
C GLY A 71 6.92 -4.94 -5.85
N GLN A 72 5.92 -5.81 -5.67
CA GLN A 72 6.12 -7.11 -5.00
C GLN A 72 7.06 -8.02 -5.79
N LYS A 73 6.89 -8.08 -7.10
CA LYS A 73 7.81 -8.82 -7.98
C LYS A 73 9.24 -8.30 -7.83
N TRP A 74 9.43 -6.99 -7.95
CA TRP A 74 10.73 -6.35 -7.79
C TRP A 74 11.37 -6.65 -6.42
N LEU A 75 10.56 -6.61 -5.36
CA LEU A 75 11.01 -6.89 -4.00
C LEU A 75 11.52 -8.32 -3.86
N LEU A 76 10.79 -9.29 -4.39
CA LEU A 76 11.19 -10.71 -4.37
C LEU A 76 12.49 -10.96 -5.13
N GLU A 77 12.69 -10.26 -6.24
CA GLU A 77 13.87 -10.42 -7.11
C GLU A 77 15.11 -9.68 -6.58
N ASN A 78 14.94 -8.57 -5.85
CA ASN A 78 16.03 -7.66 -5.53
C ASN A 78 16.34 -7.53 -4.03
N VAL A 79 15.43 -7.91 -3.15
CA VAL A 79 15.61 -7.73 -1.70
C VAL A 79 15.65 -9.05 -0.97
N ARG A 80 16.80 -9.32 -0.33
CA ARG A 80 16.91 -10.47 0.58
C ARG A 80 16.16 -10.17 1.86
N THR A 81 15.13 -10.96 2.15
CA THR A 81 14.27 -10.79 3.31
C THR A 81 13.87 -12.12 3.90
N ASP A 82 13.63 -12.16 5.20
CA ASP A 82 13.01 -13.28 5.89
C ASP A 82 11.48 -13.13 6.02
N ALA A 83 10.89 -12.16 5.35
CA ALA A 83 9.45 -12.08 5.22
C ALA A 83 8.93 -13.34 4.51
N TYR A 84 7.95 -14.00 5.12
CA TYR A 84 7.38 -15.27 4.63
C TYR A 84 5.90 -15.15 4.27
N GLU A 85 5.28 -14.03 4.62
CA GLU A 85 3.87 -13.76 4.35
C GLU A 85 3.59 -13.36 2.89
N ILE A 86 4.64 -13.26 2.09
CA ILE A 86 4.57 -13.02 0.63
C ILE A 86 4.15 -14.32 -0.08
N THR A 87 3.21 -15.03 0.48
CA THR A 87 2.64 -16.19 -0.18
C THR A 87 1.43 -15.73 -0.95
N GLY A 88 1.53 -15.77 -2.25
CA GLY A 88 0.52 -15.76 -3.33
C GLY A 88 -0.89 -15.20 -3.13
N ALA A 89 -1.30 -15.02 -1.92
CA ALA A 89 -2.62 -14.48 -1.55
C ALA A 89 -2.61 -12.95 -1.33
N TRP A 90 -1.49 -12.29 -1.46
CA TRP A 90 -1.35 -10.87 -1.10
C TRP A 90 -1.27 -9.91 -2.27
N VAL A 91 -1.91 -10.22 -3.37
CA VAL A 91 -2.33 -9.19 -4.31
C VAL A 91 -3.67 -8.63 -3.81
N GLY A 92 -3.63 -8.11 -2.61
CA GLY A 92 -4.77 -7.38 -2.07
C GLY A 92 -4.87 -6.03 -2.77
N ALA A 93 -6.08 -5.64 -3.16
CA ALA A 93 -6.37 -4.27 -3.58
C ALA A 93 -6.17 -3.33 -2.39
N TRP A 94 -4.93 -2.93 -2.16
CA TRP A 94 -4.56 -2.03 -1.07
C TRP A 94 -4.62 -0.59 -1.56
N THR A 95 -5.59 0.16 -1.08
CA THR A 95 -5.70 1.59 -1.38
C THR A 95 -4.73 2.37 -0.51
N ASP A 96 -3.62 2.82 -1.10
CA ASP A 96 -2.53 3.48 -0.41
C ASP A 96 -2.61 5.01 -0.56
N PHE A 97 -3.05 5.69 0.47
CA PHE A 97 -3.00 7.14 0.57
C PHE A 97 -2.04 7.63 1.65
N GLN A 98 -1.10 6.76 2.07
CA GLN A 98 -0.09 7.05 3.08
C GLN A 98 -0.71 7.56 4.40
N ASN A 99 0.09 8.32 5.14
CA ASN A 99 -0.32 8.99 6.38
C ASN A 99 -1.23 10.21 6.18
N THR A 100 -1.66 10.49 4.94
CA THR A 100 -2.63 11.56 4.66
C THR A 100 -4.07 11.06 4.71
N PHE A 101 -4.27 9.73 4.83
CA PHE A 101 -5.57 9.11 4.73
C PHE A 101 -6.54 9.62 5.81
N GLU A 102 -6.14 9.61 7.07
CA GLU A 102 -6.97 10.02 8.19
C GLU A 102 -7.39 11.50 8.04
N ALA A 103 -6.40 12.37 7.84
CA ALA A 103 -6.66 13.79 7.69
C ALA A 103 -7.53 14.11 6.46
N GLY A 104 -7.26 13.45 5.34
CA GLY A 104 -8.05 13.60 4.11
C GLY A 104 -9.46 13.05 4.22
N SER A 105 -9.68 12.00 5.02
CA SER A 105 -11.00 11.46 5.32
C SER A 105 -11.81 12.39 6.21
N LEU A 106 -11.14 13.16 7.05
CA LEU A 106 -11.74 14.23 7.89
C LEU A 106 -11.89 15.55 7.14
N GLY A 107 -11.69 15.59 5.81
CA GLY A 107 -11.92 16.76 4.98
C GLY A 107 -10.75 17.74 4.86
N CYS A 108 -9.56 17.39 5.34
CA CYS A 108 -8.37 18.20 5.10
C CYS A 108 -8.00 18.19 3.61
N ASP A 109 -7.43 19.29 3.14
CA ASP A 109 -6.93 19.42 1.77
C ASP A 109 -5.63 18.63 1.61
N VAL A 110 -5.68 17.55 0.84
CA VAL A 110 -4.54 16.70 0.52
C VAL A 110 -4.02 17.04 -0.87
N VAL A 111 -2.76 17.40 -0.92
CA VAL A 111 -2.05 17.70 -2.17
C VAL A 111 -1.38 16.42 -2.68
N PHE A 112 -1.57 16.12 -3.95
CA PHE A 112 -0.92 15.02 -4.67
C PHE A 112 0.05 15.60 -5.69
N PRO A 113 1.33 15.80 -5.32
CA PRO A 113 2.35 16.33 -6.23
C PRO A 113 2.61 15.39 -7.40
N ASP A 114 3.25 15.91 -8.45
CA ASP A 114 3.55 15.09 -9.62
C ASP A 114 4.66 14.06 -9.37
N ASP A 115 5.68 14.43 -8.62
CA ASP A 115 6.87 13.60 -8.41
C ASP A 115 7.24 13.43 -6.94
N ASP A 116 6.27 13.55 -6.01
CA ASP A 116 6.51 13.40 -4.58
C ASP A 116 5.31 12.74 -3.88
N LEU A 117 5.47 12.44 -2.60
CA LEU A 117 4.43 11.86 -1.76
C LEU A 117 3.30 12.86 -1.48
N PRO A 118 2.07 12.37 -1.25
CA PRO A 118 0.98 13.23 -0.84
C PRO A 118 1.25 13.83 0.55
N TRP A 119 0.76 15.05 0.74
CA TRP A 119 0.86 15.74 2.02
C TRP A 119 -0.41 16.57 2.31
N VAL A 120 -0.65 16.83 3.58
CA VAL A 120 -1.79 17.61 4.04
C VAL A 120 -1.39 19.09 4.13
N ARG A 121 -2.11 19.97 3.43
CA ARG A 121 -1.81 21.39 3.40
C ARG A 121 -2.03 22.04 4.78
N SER A 122 -3.22 21.83 5.36
CA SER A 122 -3.56 22.31 6.71
C SER A 122 -4.83 21.64 7.20
N GLY A 123 -5.02 21.64 8.53
CA GLY A 123 -6.31 21.33 9.13
C GLY A 123 -7.32 22.46 8.85
N TRP A 124 -8.58 22.10 8.62
CA TRP A 124 -9.66 23.07 8.35
C TRP A 124 -10.45 23.47 9.61
N VAL A 125 -10.37 22.66 10.67
CA VAL A 125 -11.04 22.95 11.94
C VAL A 125 -10.33 24.11 12.65
N LYS A 126 -11.03 25.23 12.82
CA LYS A 126 -10.50 26.45 13.43
C LYS A 126 -11.29 26.87 14.68
N ASP A 127 -12.57 26.55 14.72
CA ASP A 127 -13.48 26.97 15.78
C ASP A 127 -14.55 25.91 16.09
N GLU A 128 -15.44 26.23 17.02
CA GLU A 128 -16.49 25.30 17.44
C GLU A 128 -17.53 25.03 16.36
N SER A 129 -17.74 25.96 15.43
CA SER A 129 -18.66 25.71 14.30
C SER A 129 -18.11 24.65 13.32
N ASP A 130 -16.81 24.65 13.13
CA ASP A 130 -16.12 23.61 12.33
C ASP A 130 -16.17 22.25 13.04
N LEU A 131 -16.07 22.20 14.36
CA LEU A 131 -16.24 20.96 15.12
C LEU A 131 -17.64 20.36 14.93
N ARG A 132 -18.69 21.19 14.97
CA ARG A 132 -20.06 20.72 14.70
C ARG A 132 -20.24 20.20 13.28
N ARG A 133 -19.57 20.81 12.31
CA ARG A 133 -19.54 20.30 10.92
C ARG A 133 -18.84 18.95 10.83
N LEU A 134 -17.76 18.78 11.59
CA LEU A 134 -17.03 17.52 11.67
C LEU A 134 -17.91 16.43 12.30
N GLU A 135 -18.63 16.73 13.39
CA GLU A 135 -19.56 15.80 14.04
C GLU A 135 -20.71 15.35 13.13
N ALA A 136 -21.15 16.24 12.24
CA ALA A 136 -22.22 15.94 11.27
C ALA A 136 -21.75 15.28 9.99
N MET A 137 -20.44 15.05 9.83
CA MET A 137 -19.87 14.52 8.59
C MET A 137 -20.14 13.02 8.40
N ASP A 138 -20.55 12.65 7.21
CA ASP A 138 -20.57 11.24 6.80
C ASP A 138 -19.16 10.79 6.43
N PHE A 139 -18.40 10.31 7.41
CA PHE A 139 -17.02 9.88 7.24
C PHE A 139 -16.83 8.75 6.23
N VAL A 140 -17.84 7.95 6.01
CA VAL A 140 -17.75 6.81 5.09
C VAL A 140 -17.74 7.28 3.64
N HIS A 141 -18.58 8.29 3.32
CA HIS A 141 -18.81 8.71 1.95
C HIS A 141 -18.20 10.08 1.61
N THR A 142 -17.31 10.60 2.45
CA THR A 142 -16.65 11.89 2.21
C THR A 142 -15.13 11.77 2.14
N GLY A 143 -14.48 12.80 1.60
CA GLY A 143 -13.04 12.94 1.56
C GLY A 143 -12.30 11.74 0.93
N LEU A 144 -11.14 11.42 1.49
CA LEU A 144 -10.35 10.29 1.00
C LEU A 144 -11.00 8.93 1.29
N ASN A 145 -11.91 8.83 2.25
CA ASN A 145 -12.61 7.57 2.52
C ASN A 145 -13.51 7.16 1.36
N ALA A 146 -14.29 8.10 0.82
CA ALA A 146 -15.09 7.86 -0.38
C ALA A 146 -14.21 7.43 -1.57
N ARG A 147 -13.07 8.11 -1.75
CA ARG A 147 -12.11 7.77 -2.79
C ARG A 147 -11.49 6.39 -2.59
N GLN A 148 -11.16 6.02 -1.36
CA GLN A 148 -10.64 4.70 -1.01
C GLN A 148 -11.62 3.59 -1.38
N LEU A 149 -12.90 3.75 -1.04
CA LEU A 149 -13.94 2.78 -1.40
C LEU A 149 -14.08 2.62 -2.91
N ALA A 150 -14.06 3.73 -3.65
CA ALA A 150 -14.12 3.71 -5.11
C ALA A 150 -12.88 3.02 -5.72
N TYR A 151 -11.68 3.33 -5.20
CA TYR A 151 -10.44 2.71 -5.65
C TYR A 151 -10.42 1.21 -5.38
N ARG A 152 -10.80 0.80 -4.17
CA ARG A 152 -10.87 -0.62 -3.82
C ARG A 152 -11.81 -1.38 -4.77
N LYS A 153 -12.99 -0.82 -5.05
CA LYS A 153 -13.93 -1.42 -5.98
C LYS A 153 -13.33 -1.55 -7.39
N ALA A 154 -12.67 -0.52 -7.89
CA ALA A 154 -12.02 -0.54 -9.21
C ALA A 154 -10.89 -1.58 -9.26
N MET A 155 -10.03 -1.63 -8.24
CA MET A 155 -8.94 -2.59 -8.14
C MET A 155 -9.43 -4.04 -8.10
N LEU A 156 -10.48 -4.34 -7.33
CA LEU A 156 -11.08 -5.68 -7.27
C LEU A 156 -11.65 -6.09 -8.62
N ASN A 157 -12.35 -5.20 -9.32
CA ASN A 157 -12.88 -5.48 -10.66
C ASN A 157 -11.77 -5.79 -11.69
N VAL A 158 -10.57 -5.25 -11.50
CA VAL A 158 -9.40 -5.57 -12.36
C VAL A 158 -8.79 -6.91 -11.96
N ALA A 159 -8.68 -7.19 -10.67
CA ALA A 159 -8.08 -8.42 -10.16
C ALA A 159 -8.93 -9.68 -10.42
N GLU A 160 -10.24 -9.53 -10.66
CA GLU A 160 -11.16 -10.63 -10.99
C GLU A 160 -11.17 -11.01 -12.47
N LYS A 161 -10.52 -10.24 -13.34
CA LYS A 161 -10.43 -10.49 -14.79
C LYS A 161 -9.14 -11.23 -15.15
#